data_5ab6078eb68da619859780cbade353b5
#
_entry.id   5ab6078eb68da619859780cbade353b5
#
_cell.length_a   1.000
_cell.length_b   1.000
_cell.length_c   1.000
_cell.angle_alpha   90.00
_cell.angle_beta   90.00
_cell.angle_gamma   90.00
#
_symmetry.space_group_name_H-M   'P 1'
#
loop_
_entity.id
_entity.type
_entity.pdbx_description
1 polymer ?
#
loop_
_entity_poly.entity_id
_entity_poly.type
_entity_poly.pdbx_seq_one_letter_code
_entity_poly.pdbx_strand_id
1 'polypeptide(L)' 'MGRNILVVEDDKNISDLIHMYLVKEGFDVRIAAD' A
#
# COMPACT_ATOMS: atom_id res chain seq x y z
N MET A 1 -2.47 15.12 -6.77
CA MET A 1 -1.78 14.14 -7.55
C MET A 1 -0.97 13.23 -6.69
N GLY A 2 -1.29 11.98 -6.68
CA GLY A 2 -0.56 11.03 -5.89
C GLY A 2 0.51 10.34 -6.71
N ARG A 3 1.45 9.74 -6.03
CA ARG A 3 2.40 8.85 -6.65
C ARG A 3 1.88 7.44 -6.57
N ASN A 4 2.22 6.65 -7.57
CA ASN A 4 1.81 5.26 -7.60
C ASN A 4 2.86 4.40 -6.89
N ILE A 5 2.41 3.65 -5.92
CA ILE A 5 3.28 2.78 -5.15
C ILE A 5 2.74 1.36 -5.22
N LEU A 6 3.60 0.43 -5.54
CA LEU A 6 3.26 -0.98 -5.52
C LEU A 6 3.93 -1.63 -4.33
N VAL A 7 3.13 -2.23 -3.46
CA VAL A 7 3.62 -2.94 -2.30
C VAL A 7 3.43 -4.43 -2.54
N VAL A 8 4.50 -5.17 -2.48
CA VAL A 8 4.44 -6.62 -2.61
C VAL A 8 4.58 -7.21 -1.23
N GLU A 9 3.48 -7.73 -0.70
CA GLU A 9 3.46 -8.27 0.66
C GLU A 9 2.36 -9.31 0.76
N ASP A 10 2.71 -10.51 1.21
CA ASP A 10 1.73 -11.58 1.36
C ASP A 10 1.09 -11.62 2.74
N ASP A 11 1.61 -10.87 3.70
CA ASP A 11 0.99 -10.77 5.01
C ASP A 11 -0.05 -9.66 4.96
N LYS A 12 -1.31 -10.06 5.09
CA LYS A 12 -2.41 -9.13 4.93
C LYS A 12 -2.41 -8.05 6.01
N ASN A 13 -2.04 -8.41 7.23
CA ASN A 13 -2.00 -7.43 8.31
C ASN A 13 -0.99 -6.34 8.04
N ILE A 14 0.17 -6.73 7.53
CA ILE A 14 1.22 -5.78 7.20
C ILE A 14 0.81 -4.93 6.02
N SER A 15 0.28 -5.55 4.98
CA SER A 15 -0.11 -4.81 3.79
C SER A 15 -1.23 -3.82 4.08
N ASP A 16 -2.16 -4.18 4.95
CA ASP A 16 -3.25 -3.28 5.33
C ASP A 16 -2.71 -2.05 6.05
N LEU A 17 -1.75 -2.23 6.93
CA LEU A 17 -1.16 -1.11 7.65
C LEU A 17 -0.41 -0.18 6.70
N ILE A 18 0.36 -0.75 5.80
CA ILE A 18 1.11 0.04 4.83
C ILE A 18 0.16 0.80 3.92
N HIS A 19 -0.88 0.12 3.45
CA HIS A 19 -1.86 0.73 2.57
C HIS A 19 -2.51 1.94 3.25
N MET A 20 -2.94 1.74 4.49
CA MET A 20 -3.61 2.80 5.23
C MET A 20 -2.70 4.00 5.43
N TYR A 21 -1.45 3.74 5.78
CA TYR A 21 -0.50 4.80 6.02
C TYR A 21 -0.21 5.59 4.75
N LEU A 22 0.04 4.89 3.67
CA LEU A 22 0.43 5.55 2.43
C LEU A 22 -0.74 6.29 1.78
N VAL A 23 -1.94 5.74 1.88
CA VAL A 23 -3.11 6.43 1.38
C VAL A 23 -3.35 7.73 2.15
N LYS A 24 -3.14 7.68 3.45
CA LYS A 24 -3.26 8.87 4.27
C LYS A 24 -2.28 9.96 3.85
N GLU A 25 -1.11 9.56 3.37
CA GLU A 25 -0.09 10.51 2.92
C GLU A 25 -0.33 11.00 1.49
N GLY A 26 -1.35 10.50 0.84
CA GLY A 26 -1.71 10.99 -0.48
C GLY A 26 -1.17 10.17 -1.64
N PHE A 27 -0.73 8.94 -1.38
CA PHE A 27 -0.21 8.08 -2.44
C PHE A 27 -1.30 7.18 -2.99
N ASP A 28 -1.17 6.82 -4.26
CA ASP A 28 -1.95 5.75 -4.85
C ASP A 28 -1.23 4.44 -4.60
N VAL A 29 -1.87 3.54 -3.86
CA VAL A 29 -1.20 2.34 -3.39
C VAL A 29 -1.89 1.11 -3.97
N ARG A 30 -1.10 0.21 -4.52
CA ARG A 30 -1.56 -1.11 -4.92
C ARG A 30 -0.84 -2.15 -4.10
N ILE A 31 -1.58 -3.14 -3.68
CA ILE A 31 -1.02 -4.24 -2.90
C ILE A 31 -1.06 -5.48 -3.77
N ALA A 32 0.07 -6.11 -3.89
CA ALA A 32 0.17 -7.38 -4.58
C ALA A 32 0.64 -8.43 -3.59
N ALA A 33 -0.08 -9.53 -3.53
CA ALA A 33 0.36 -10.69 -2.78
C ALA A 33 1.13 -11.57 -3.74
N ASP A 34 2.25 -12.01 -3.35
CA ASP A 34 3.05 -12.84 -4.25
C ASP A 34 2.52 -14.27 -4.32
#